data_101c57ff320fcc6d09fc09c8c0f02b22
#
_entry.id   101c57ff320fcc6d09fc09c8c0f02b22
#
_cell.length_a   1.000
_cell.length_b   1.000
_cell.length_c   1.000
_cell.angle_alpha   90.00
_cell.angle_beta   90.00
_cell.angle_gamma   90.00
#
_symmetry.space_group_name_H-M   'P 1'
#
loop_
_entity.id
_entity.type
_entity.pdbx_description
1 polymer ?
#
loop_
_entity_poly.entity_id
_entity_poly.type
_entity_poly.pdbx_seq_one_letter_code
_entity_poly.pdbx_strand_id
1 'polypeptide(L)'
;MVGIDTVRIVIPRLQVLLIFKSRPDAPQPSQGRARGDGESPRLYGGPMASVKQFQVTFDCAEPERVARFWCEVLGYVVPPPPEGFATWDDFDRALPPEHQGSAFACIDPSGAGPRLFFQRVPEGKVVKNRLHLDVRVATGLVGEERLAALEAECARLAALGAVRVRLLPADGGNESCLVMQDIEGNEFCLD
;
A
#
# COMPACT_ATOMS: atom_id res chain seq x y z
N MET A 1 6.76 39.70 7.26
CA MET A 1 6.77 39.30 5.85
C MET A 1 7.40 37.90 5.80
N VAL A 2 6.58 36.88 5.88
CA VAL A 2 7.05 35.47 5.81
C VAL A 2 6.89 35.06 4.35
N GLY A 3 8.00 34.73 3.71
CA GLY A 3 8.03 34.33 2.30
C GLY A 3 7.30 33.01 2.11
N ILE A 4 6.31 33.01 1.24
CA ILE A 4 5.63 31.82 0.75
C ILE A 4 6.58 31.17 -0.26
N ASP A 5 7.26 30.08 0.14
CA ASP A 5 8.01 29.26 -0.80
C ASP A 5 7.04 28.62 -1.80
N THR A 6 7.11 29.10 -3.02
CA THR A 6 6.29 28.62 -4.14
C THR A 6 6.66 27.19 -4.45
N VAL A 7 5.77 26.24 -4.12
CA VAL A 7 5.87 24.85 -4.58
C VAL A 7 5.67 24.86 -6.10
N ARG A 8 6.75 24.77 -6.85
CA ARG A 8 6.71 24.61 -8.30
C ARG A 8 6.29 23.19 -8.65
N ILE A 9 5.03 23.00 -9.04
CA ILE A 9 4.54 21.75 -9.62
C ILE A 9 4.98 21.76 -11.10
N VAL A 10 6.00 20.99 -11.44
CA VAL A 10 6.44 20.79 -12.83
C VAL A 10 5.75 19.53 -13.35
N ILE A 11 4.81 19.69 -14.27
CA ILE A 11 4.12 18.59 -14.95
C ILE A 11 4.64 18.48 -16.38
N PRO A 12 5.39 17.42 -16.72
CA PRO A 12 5.38 16.89 -18.06
C PRO A 12 4.68 15.53 -18.06
N ARG A 13 3.50 15.46 -18.64
CA ARG A 13 2.68 14.27 -18.88
C ARG A 13 2.34 13.45 -17.64
N LEU A 14 1.19 13.76 -17.05
CA LEU A 14 0.39 12.94 -16.10
C LEU A 14 1.17 12.16 -15.02
N GLN A 15 1.93 12.85 -14.22
CA GLN A 15 2.34 12.35 -12.90
C GLN A 15 2.21 13.52 -11.92
N VAL A 16 1.10 13.55 -11.18
CA VAL A 16 0.99 14.40 -9.99
C VAL A 16 1.89 13.77 -8.93
N LEU A 17 3.16 14.14 -8.95
CA LEU A 17 4.09 13.74 -7.91
C LEU A 17 3.82 14.63 -6.68
N LEU A 18 2.87 14.23 -5.83
CA LEU A 18 2.73 14.79 -4.50
C LEU A 18 3.94 14.35 -3.67
N ILE A 19 5.02 15.14 -3.74
CA ILE A 19 6.20 14.95 -2.89
C ILE A 19 5.80 15.44 -1.50
N PHE A 20 5.30 14.54 -0.66
CA PHE A 20 5.27 14.79 0.77
C PHE A 20 6.70 14.67 1.29
N LYS A 21 7.25 15.78 1.76
CA LYS A 21 8.50 15.76 2.51
C LYS A 21 8.30 14.85 3.72
N SER A 22 8.94 13.69 3.69
CA SER A 22 9.03 12.82 4.86
C SER A 22 9.63 13.63 6.01
N ARG A 23 9.02 13.56 7.19
CA ARG A 23 9.62 14.11 8.41
C ARG A 23 11.04 13.56 8.55
N PRO A 24 12.03 14.38 8.91
CA PRO A 24 13.33 13.86 9.28
C PRO A 24 13.19 13.06 10.58
N ASP A 25 13.66 11.83 10.51
CA ASP A 25 14.10 10.94 11.58
C ASP A 25 13.32 10.95 12.92
N ALA A 26 12.47 9.93 13.09
CA ALA A 26 12.22 9.41 14.43
C ALA A 26 13.56 8.88 15.00
N PRO A 27 13.90 9.17 16.30
CA PRO A 27 15.15 8.70 16.86
C PRO A 27 15.20 7.17 16.85
N GLN A 28 16.23 6.63 16.22
CA GLN A 28 16.56 5.22 16.26
C GLN A 28 16.74 4.78 17.73
N PRO A 29 16.17 3.64 18.15
CA PRO A 29 16.43 3.11 19.47
C PRO A 29 17.94 2.83 19.60
N SER A 30 18.56 3.38 20.64
CA SER A 30 19.97 3.20 20.97
C SER A 30 20.31 1.71 21.03
N GLN A 31 21.23 1.26 20.16
CA GLN A 31 21.78 -0.09 20.22
C GLN A 31 22.59 -0.26 21.50
N GLY A 32 22.00 -0.92 22.49
CA GLY A 32 22.70 -1.42 23.65
C GLY A 32 23.75 -2.44 23.18
N ARG A 33 25.02 -2.19 23.52
CA ARG A 33 26.12 -3.15 23.35
C ARG A 33 25.83 -4.39 24.19
N ALA A 34 25.33 -5.46 23.58
CA ALA A 34 25.44 -6.81 24.11
C ALA A 34 26.72 -7.44 23.57
N ARG A 35 27.69 -7.68 24.46
CA ARG A 35 28.80 -8.60 24.21
C ARG A 35 28.25 -10.02 24.29
N GLY A 36 28.43 -10.79 23.24
CA GLY A 36 28.09 -12.19 23.18
C GLY A 36 28.68 -12.80 21.93
N ASP A 37 29.81 -13.50 22.11
CA ASP A 37 30.53 -14.22 21.07
C ASP A 37 29.66 -15.37 20.53
N GLY A 38 29.16 -15.22 19.33
CA GLY A 38 28.44 -16.22 18.59
C GLY A 38 28.31 -15.78 17.14
N GLU A 39 29.33 -16.04 16.35
CA GLU A 39 29.40 -15.69 14.94
C GLU A 39 28.43 -16.60 14.15
N SER A 40 27.20 -16.10 13.89
CA SER A 40 26.33 -16.72 12.91
C SER A 40 26.91 -16.53 11.51
N PRO A 41 26.90 -17.55 10.62
CA PRO A 41 27.48 -17.41 9.28
C PRO A 41 26.73 -16.31 8.51
N ARG A 42 27.47 -15.27 8.10
CA ARG A 42 26.96 -14.23 7.21
C ARG A 42 26.72 -14.83 5.83
N LEU A 43 25.48 -14.98 5.44
CA LEU A 43 25.09 -15.52 4.14
C LEU A 43 25.42 -14.59 2.96
N TYR A 44 25.76 -13.30 3.22
CA TYR A 44 26.10 -12.32 2.18
C TYR A 44 27.21 -11.40 2.68
N GLY A 45 28.46 -11.68 2.29
CA GLY A 45 29.64 -10.89 2.61
C GLY A 45 29.94 -9.85 1.53
N GLY A 46 29.31 -8.66 1.59
CA GLY A 46 29.62 -7.50 0.77
C GLY A 46 29.26 -6.21 1.52
N PRO A 47 29.71 -5.02 1.06
CA PRO A 47 29.24 -3.77 1.65
C PRO A 47 27.72 -3.75 1.63
N MET A 48 27.09 -3.55 2.79
CA MET A 48 25.63 -3.51 2.93
C MET A 48 25.08 -2.39 2.05
N ALA A 49 24.53 -2.75 0.89
CA ALA A 49 23.78 -1.80 0.10
C ALA A 49 22.55 -1.33 0.92
N SER A 50 22.35 -0.02 1.00
CA SER A 50 21.15 0.50 1.69
C SER A 50 19.88 0.02 0.98
N VAL A 51 18.98 -0.61 1.72
CA VAL A 51 17.66 -0.98 1.21
C VAL A 51 16.91 0.30 0.82
N LYS A 52 16.38 0.33 -0.40
CA LYS A 52 15.60 1.49 -0.87
C LYS A 52 14.14 1.33 -0.44
N GLN A 53 13.56 2.40 0.05
CA GLN A 53 12.12 2.48 0.23
C GLN A 53 11.43 2.56 -1.13
N PHE A 54 10.24 2.00 -1.22
CA PHE A 54 9.43 2.05 -2.44
C PHE A 54 7.97 2.34 -2.09
N GLN A 55 7.22 2.72 -3.10
CA GLN A 55 5.78 2.96 -3.06
C GLN A 55 5.13 2.05 -4.10
N VAL A 56 3.93 1.56 -3.79
CA VAL A 56 3.09 0.88 -4.78
C VAL A 56 2.07 1.89 -5.30
N THR A 57 1.96 2.02 -6.62
CA THR A 57 0.99 2.93 -7.26
C THR A 57 -0.07 2.12 -7.98
N PHE A 58 -1.33 2.45 -7.71
CA PHE A 58 -2.50 1.90 -8.37
C PHE A 58 -3.06 2.92 -9.35
N ASP A 59 -3.26 2.51 -10.58
CA ASP A 59 -4.07 3.23 -11.56
C ASP A 59 -5.53 2.86 -11.33
N CYS A 60 -6.41 3.86 -11.21
CA CYS A 60 -7.81 3.66 -10.83
C CYS A 60 -8.70 4.80 -11.34
N ALA A 61 -10.01 4.63 -11.31
CA ALA A 61 -10.97 5.68 -11.65
C ALA A 61 -11.28 6.59 -10.45
N GLU A 62 -11.37 6.02 -9.25
CA GLU A 62 -11.79 6.70 -8.01
C GLU A 62 -10.72 6.56 -6.90
N PRO A 63 -9.62 7.35 -6.93
CA PRO A 63 -8.46 7.19 -6.04
C PRO A 63 -8.79 7.09 -4.55
N GLU A 64 -9.63 7.99 -4.03
CA GLU A 64 -9.98 7.99 -2.61
C GLU A 64 -10.78 6.73 -2.23
N ARG A 65 -11.74 6.32 -3.06
CA ARG A 65 -12.55 5.14 -2.80
C ARG A 65 -11.71 3.87 -2.75
N VAL A 66 -10.79 3.71 -3.72
CA VAL A 66 -9.89 2.56 -3.76
C VAL A 66 -8.90 2.59 -2.60
N ALA A 67 -8.35 3.77 -2.25
CA ALA A 67 -7.46 3.91 -1.11
C ALA A 67 -8.12 3.50 0.21
N ARG A 68 -9.37 3.94 0.45
CA ARG A 68 -10.14 3.57 1.65
C ARG A 68 -10.42 2.07 1.71
N PHE A 69 -10.74 1.43 0.58
CA PHE A 69 -10.83 -0.02 0.50
C PHE A 69 -9.52 -0.71 0.91
N TRP A 70 -8.38 -0.25 0.40
CA TRP A 70 -7.07 -0.81 0.73
C TRP A 70 -6.63 -0.52 2.18
N CYS A 71 -7.12 0.58 2.79
CA CYS A 71 -6.97 0.76 4.25
C CYS A 71 -7.63 -0.40 5.02
N GLU A 72 -8.84 -0.80 4.63
CA GLU A 72 -9.55 -1.92 5.27
C GLU A 72 -8.87 -3.27 5.00
N VAL A 73 -8.31 -3.48 3.82
CA VAL A 73 -7.60 -4.73 3.46
C VAL A 73 -6.34 -4.91 4.31
N LEU A 74 -5.54 -3.85 4.48
CA LEU A 74 -4.20 -3.93 5.06
C LEU A 74 -4.11 -3.41 6.50
N GLY A 75 -5.19 -2.83 7.06
CA GLY A 75 -5.11 -2.11 8.32
C GLY A 75 -4.31 -0.79 8.19
N TYR A 76 -4.23 -0.25 6.99
CA TYR A 76 -3.58 1.03 6.72
C TYR A 76 -4.47 2.20 7.10
N VAL A 77 -3.88 3.38 7.17
CA VAL A 77 -4.60 4.62 7.48
C VAL A 77 -4.38 5.68 6.41
N VAL A 78 -5.37 6.55 6.26
CA VAL A 78 -5.20 7.77 5.46
C VAL A 78 -4.26 8.70 6.24
N PRO A 79 -3.15 9.16 5.64
CA PRO A 79 -2.26 10.11 6.30
C PRO A 79 -2.98 11.44 6.62
N PRO A 80 -2.51 12.22 7.58
CA PRO A 80 -3.05 13.56 7.81
C PRO A 80 -2.95 14.42 6.54
N PRO A 81 -3.85 15.39 6.34
CA PRO A 81 -3.77 16.30 5.22
C PRO A 81 -2.45 17.10 5.25
N PRO A 82 -2.03 17.67 4.11
CA PRO A 82 -0.84 18.51 4.05
C PRO A 82 -0.93 19.70 5.01
N GLU A 83 0.24 20.19 5.45
CA GLU A 83 0.32 21.36 6.32
C GLU A 83 -0.44 22.56 5.73
N GLY A 84 -1.24 23.21 6.55
CA GLY A 84 -2.07 24.34 6.16
C GLY A 84 -3.51 23.97 5.80
N PHE A 85 -3.87 22.68 5.78
CA PHE A 85 -5.24 22.24 5.50
C PHE A 85 -5.81 21.44 6.68
N ALA A 86 -7.08 21.68 7.01
CA ALA A 86 -7.76 20.98 8.08
C ALA A 86 -8.22 19.57 7.65
N THR A 87 -8.60 19.43 6.39
CA THR A 87 -9.08 18.17 5.80
C THR A 87 -8.49 17.92 4.43
N TRP A 88 -8.57 16.68 3.96
CA TRP A 88 -8.22 16.33 2.58
C TRP A 88 -9.13 17.02 1.57
N ASP A 89 -10.41 17.22 1.90
CA ASP A 89 -11.35 17.95 1.05
C ASP A 89 -10.98 19.42 0.89
N ASP A 90 -10.44 20.06 1.95
CA ASP A 90 -9.95 21.43 1.87
C ASP A 90 -8.74 21.54 0.97
N PHE A 91 -7.82 20.57 1.08
CA PHE A 91 -6.67 20.49 0.19
C PHE A 91 -7.08 20.26 -1.26
N ASP A 92 -7.97 19.30 -1.52
CA ASP A 92 -8.43 18.96 -2.86
C ASP A 92 -9.13 20.16 -3.54
N ARG A 93 -10.01 20.86 -2.80
CA ARG A 93 -10.68 22.07 -3.30
C ARG A 93 -9.72 23.23 -3.63
N ALA A 94 -8.54 23.24 -3.01
CA ALA A 94 -7.52 24.25 -3.29
C ALA A 94 -6.69 23.92 -4.54
N LEU A 95 -6.78 22.69 -5.06
CA LEU A 95 -6.12 22.30 -6.30
C LEU A 95 -6.84 22.88 -7.52
N PRO A 96 -6.14 23.06 -8.65
CA PRO A 96 -6.77 23.35 -9.94
C PRO A 96 -7.85 22.31 -10.26
N PRO A 97 -8.99 22.69 -10.87
CA PRO A 97 -10.11 21.78 -11.12
C PRO A 97 -9.74 20.47 -11.82
N GLU A 98 -8.76 20.52 -12.74
CA GLU A 98 -8.25 19.36 -13.49
C GLU A 98 -7.48 18.37 -12.61
N HIS A 99 -7.06 18.76 -11.40
CA HIS A 99 -6.32 17.94 -10.45
C HIS A 99 -7.14 17.48 -9.25
N GLN A 100 -8.36 18.00 -9.10
CA GLN A 100 -9.24 17.61 -8.01
C GLN A 100 -9.63 16.13 -8.11
N GLY A 101 -9.52 15.41 -7.00
CA GLY A 101 -9.76 13.97 -6.90
C GLY A 101 -8.83 13.11 -7.77
N SER A 102 -7.72 13.67 -8.29
CA SER A 102 -6.82 12.95 -9.21
C SER A 102 -5.92 11.95 -8.51
N ALA A 103 -5.72 12.06 -7.20
CA ALA A 103 -4.84 11.18 -6.44
C ALA A 103 -5.24 11.07 -4.96
N PHE A 104 -4.89 9.95 -4.37
CA PHE A 104 -5.03 9.70 -2.94
C PHE A 104 -3.96 8.76 -2.43
N ALA A 105 -3.86 8.54 -1.10
CA ALA A 105 -2.86 7.66 -0.54
C ALA A 105 -3.29 7.03 0.79
N CYS A 106 -2.73 5.86 1.10
CA CYS A 106 -2.74 5.31 2.44
C CYS A 106 -1.35 4.81 2.84
N ILE A 107 -1.12 4.73 4.14
CA ILE A 107 0.17 4.37 4.73
C ILE A 107 -0.01 3.33 5.83
N ASP A 108 1.00 2.52 6.01
CA ASP A 108 1.13 1.68 7.20
C ASP A 108 1.40 2.58 8.42
N PRO A 109 0.53 2.57 9.45
CA PRO A 109 0.74 3.39 10.65
C PRO A 109 1.99 3.01 11.44
N SER A 110 2.52 1.78 11.27
CA SER A 110 3.79 1.35 11.87
C SER A 110 5.02 1.81 11.09
N GLY A 111 4.85 2.22 9.83
CA GLY A 111 5.93 2.63 8.94
C GLY A 111 6.77 1.48 8.37
N ALA A 112 6.40 0.22 8.60
CA ALA A 112 7.12 -0.95 8.10
C ALA A 112 6.78 -1.29 6.66
N GLY A 113 5.52 -1.10 6.26
CA GLY A 113 5.04 -1.38 4.91
C GLY A 113 5.22 -0.19 3.95
N PRO A 114 5.14 -0.46 2.63
CA PRO A 114 5.23 0.59 1.62
C PRO A 114 4.00 1.49 1.64
N ARG A 115 4.17 2.76 1.29
CA ARG A 115 3.05 3.64 1.00
C ARG A 115 2.31 3.12 -0.23
N LEU A 116 0.97 3.14 -0.21
CA LEU A 116 0.15 2.95 -1.40
C LEU A 116 -0.31 4.32 -1.91
N PHE A 117 -0.20 4.50 -3.21
CA PHE A 117 -0.63 5.70 -3.91
C PHE A 117 -1.62 5.32 -5.00
N PHE A 118 -2.67 6.08 -5.13
CA PHE A 118 -3.77 5.84 -6.07
C PHE A 118 -3.87 7.05 -6.96
N GLN A 119 -3.81 6.85 -8.26
CA GLN A 119 -3.91 7.93 -9.24
C GLN A 119 -5.01 7.66 -10.25
N ARG A 120 -5.75 8.73 -10.58
CA ARG A 120 -6.79 8.62 -11.60
C ARG A 120 -6.15 8.49 -12.97
N VAL A 121 -6.63 7.49 -13.71
CA VAL A 121 -6.32 7.30 -15.12
C VAL A 121 -7.62 7.19 -15.91
N PRO A 122 -7.65 7.64 -17.17
CA PRO A 122 -8.87 7.55 -18.00
C PRO A 122 -9.14 6.13 -18.50
N GLU A 123 -8.12 5.26 -18.49
CA GLU A 123 -8.23 3.89 -18.99
C GLU A 123 -8.85 2.96 -17.93
N GLY A 124 -9.89 2.24 -18.33
CA GLY A 124 -10.46 1.19 -17.50
C GLY A 124 -9.60 -0.07 -17.48
N LYS A 125 -9.78 -0.88 -16.43
CA LYS A 125 -9.13 -2.19 -16.30
C LYS A 125 -9.60 -3.16 -17.39
N VAL A 126 -8.68 -3.68 -18.21
CA VAL A 126 -8.98 -4.58 -19.33
C VAL A 126 -8.32 -5.94 -19.19
N VAL A 127 -7.03 -5.98 -18.84
CA VAL A 127 -6.24 -7.22 -18.74
C VAL A 127 -5.86 -7.52 -17.30
N LYS A 128 -5.50 -8.79 -17.03
CA LYS A 128 -5.00 -9.22 -15.73
C LYS A 128 -3.78 -8.41 -15.33
N ASN A 129 -3.69 -8.03 -14.03
CA ASN A 129 -2.52 -7.39 -13.47
C ASN A 129 -1.26 -8.23 -13.71
N ARG A 130 -0.13 -7.56 -13.97
CA ARG A 130 1.19 -8.21 -14.06
C ARG A 130 1.91 -8.24 -12.71
N LEU A 131 1.48 -7.40 -11.78
CA LEU A 131 1.86 -7.40 -10.38
C LEU A 131 0.57 -7.48 -9.56
N HIS A 132 0.55 -8.30 -8.52
CA HIS A 132 -0.52 -8.35 -7.53
C HIS A 132 0.09 -8.39 -6.13
N LEU A 133 -0.69 -7.97 -5.14
CA LEU A 133 -0.30 -8.06 -3.75
C LEU A 133 -0.83 -9.38 -3.18
N ASP A 134 0.00 -10.07 -2.39
CA ASP A 134 -0.40 -11.24 -1.63
C ASP A 134 -0.55 -10.82 -0.18
N VAL A 135 -1.81 -10.71 0.27
CA VAL A 135 -2.17 -10.26 1.62
C VAL A 135 -2.10 -11.46 2.56
N ARG A 136 -1.16 -11.42 3.51
CA ARG A 136 -0.82 -12.54 4.40
C ARG A 136 -1.81 -12.62 5.57
N VAL A 137 -2.94 -13.27 5.36
CA VAL A 137 -4.02 -13.39 6.37
C VAL A 137 -3.98 -14.71 7.15
N ALA A 138 -3.30 -15.72 6.62
CA ALA A 138 -3.26 -17.08 7.19
C ALA A 138 -1.84 -17.55 7.53
N THR A 139 -0.96 -16.62 7.90
CA THR A 139 0.44 -16.93 8.23
C THR A 139 0.55 -17.98 9.34
N GLY A 140 1.27 -19.07 9.05
CA GLY A 140 1.49 -20.17 10.00
C GLY A 140 0.33 -21.15 10.14
N LEU A 141 -0.80 -20.91 9.47
CA LEU A 141 -1.92 -21.85 9.40
C LEU A 141 -1.76 -22.80 8.22
N VAL A 142 -2.26 -24.02 8.36
CA VAL A 142 -2.23 -25.05 7.32
C VAL A 142 -3.58 -25.76 7.21
N GLY A 143 -3.83 -26.43 6.09
CA GLY A 143 -5.02 -27.27 5.89
C GLY A 143 -6.33 -26.52 6.09
N GLU A 144 -7.24 -27.12 6.86
CA GLU A 144 -8.60 -26.59 7.08
C GLU A 144 -8.61 -25.25 7.86
N GLU A 145 -7.70 -25.08 8.83
CA GLU A 145 -7.60 -23.82 9.60
C GLU A 145 -7.19 -22.66 8.69
N ARG A 146 -6.23 -22.88 7.79
CA ARG A 146 -5.83 -21.91 6.79
C ARG A 146 -6.99 -21.56 5.88
N LEU A 147 -7.65 -22.57 5.33
CA LEU A 147 -8.78 -22.36 4.42
C LEU A 147 -9.92 -21.57 5.10
N ALA A 148 -10.22 -21.87 6.35
CA ALA A 148 -11.23 -21.14 7.12
C ALA A 148 -10.87 -19.66 7.30
N ALA A 149 -9.58 -19.34 7.56
CA ALA A 149 -9.10 -17.98 7.68
C ALA A 149 -9.22 -17.23 6.34
N LEU A 150 -8.81 -17.86 5.23
CA LEU A 150 -8.94 -17.27 3.88
C LEU A 150 -10.40 -16.99 3.51
N GLU A 151 -11.31 -17.93 3.77
CA GLU A 151 -12.73 -17.76 3.46
C GLU A 151 -13.41 -16.71 4.36
N ALA A 152 -13.03 -16.64 5.64
CA ALA A 152 -13.54 -15.60 6.54
C ALA A 152 -13.13 -14.20 6.08
N GLU A 153 -11.87 -14.00 5.72
CA GLU A 153 -11.39 -12.72 5.20
C GLU A 153 -12.00 -12.40 3.83
N CYS A 154 -12.11 -13.40 2.96
CA CYS A 154 -12.80 -13.26 1.68
C CYS A 154 -14.24 -12.76 1.87
N ALA A 155 -15.00 -13.34 2.80
CA ALA A 155 -16.36 -12.90 3.09
C ALA A 155 -16.42 -11.47 3.63
N ARG A 156 -15.47 -11.09 4.50
CA ARG A 156 -15.34 -9.73 5.03
C ARG A 156 -15.08 -8.72 3.91
N LEU A 157 -14.12 -9.01 3.03
CA LEU A 157 -13.77 -8.12 1.93
C LEU A 157 -14.84 -8.06 0.84
N ALA A 158 -15.55 -9.16 0.60
CA ALA A 158 -16.69 -9.17 -0.31
C ALA A 158 -17.82 -8.24 0.17
N ALA A 159 -18.04 -8.15 1.48
CA ALA A 159 -18.98 -7.19 2.06
C ALA A 159 -18.56 -5.72 1.85
N LEU A 160 -17.28 -5.47 1.60
CA LEU A 160 -16.71 -4.15 1.25
C LEU A 160 -16.67 -3.89 -0.26
N GLY A 161 -17.13 -4.85 -1.07
CA GLY A 161 -17.22 -4.72 -2.53
C GLY A 161 -16.12 -5.44 -3.33
N ALA A 162 -15.23 -6.18 -2.69
CA ALA A 162 -14.28 -7.04 -3.39
C ALA A 162 -15.00 -8.21 -4.06
N VAL A 163 -14.39 -8.77 -5.11
CA VAL A 163 -14.92 -9.92 -5.83
C VAL A 163 -14.04 -11.14 -5.60
N ARG A 164 -14.66 -12.23 -5.14
CA ARG A 164 -14.01 -13.55 -5.10
C ARG A 164 -13.85 -14.08 -6.51
N VAL A 165 -12.63 -14.38 -6.91
CA VAL A 165 -12.36 -14.93 -8.26
C VAL A 165 -12.29 -16.45 -8.20
N ARG A 166 -11.34 -16.99 -7.42
CA ARG A 166 -11.16 -18.45 -7.29
C ARG A 166 -10.29 -18.82 -6.10
N LEU A 167 -10.53 -19.99 -5.56
CA LEU A 167 -9.62 -20.66 -4.66
C LEU A 167 -8.60 -21.46 -5.48
N LEU A 168 -7.35 -21.35 -5.12
CA LEU A 168 -6.27 -22.25 -5.53
C LEU A 168 -6.03 -23.21 -4.34
N PRO A 169 -6.41 -24.48 -4.42
CA PRO A 169 -6.22 -25.41 -3.32
C PRO A 169 -4.73 -25.69 -3.10
N ALA A 170 -4.39 -26.10 -1.90
CA ALA A 170 -3.04 -26.59 -1.60
C ALA A 170 -2.69 -27.77 -2.51
N ASP A 171 -1.46 -27.81 -2.95
CA ASP A 171 -0.87 -28.92 -3.71
C ASP A 171 0.44 -29.40 -3.04
N GLY A 172 1.16 -30.32 -3.68
CA GLY A 172 2.40 -30.87 -3.09
C GLY A 172 3.54 -29.88 -2.86
N GLY A 173 3.43 -28.64 -3.33
CA GLY A 173 4.47 -27.61 -3.24
C GLY A 173 3.98 -26.24 -2.74
N ASN A 174 2.67 -26.01 -2.73
CA ASN A 174 2.09 -24.71 -2.37
C ASN A 174 0.93 -24.88 -1.39
N GLU A 175 0.81 -23.92 -0.48
CA GLU A 175 -0.37 -23.77 0.36
C GLU A 175 -1.56 -23.20 -0.43
N SER A 176 -2.76 -23.33 0.14
CA SER A 176 -3.96 -22.73 -0.48
C SER A 176 -3.88 -21.20 -0.51
N CYS A 177 -4.41 -20.63 -1.58
CA CYS A 177 -4.47 -19.19 -1.80
C CYS A 177 -5.81 -18.83 -2.44
N LEU A 178 -6.38 -17.68 -2.08
CA LEU A 178 -7.65 -17.22 -2.61
C LEU A 178 -7.46 -15.96 -3.44
N VAL A 179 -7.73 -16.05 -4.74
CA VAL A 179 -7.62 -14.91 -5.66
C VAL A 179 -8.89 -14.06 -5.58
N MET A 180 -8.70 -12.77 -5.40
CA MET A 180 -9.74 -11.75 -5.33
C MET A 180 -9.50 -10.61 -6.32
N GLN A 181 -10.51 -9.77 -6.50
CA GLN A 181 -10.38 -8.46 -7.13
C GLN A 181 -10.84 -7.39 -6.17
N ASP A 182 -10.15 -6.24 -6.19
CA ASP A 182 -10.60 -5.05 -5.48
C ASP A 182 -11.85 -4.44 -6.15
N ILE A 183 -12.32 -3.32 -5.62
CA ILE A 183 -13.54 -2.66 -6.07
C ILE A 183 -13.47 -2.06 -7.48
N GLU A 184 -12.30 -2.06 -8.11
CA GLU A 184 -12.09 -1.68 -9.52
C GLU A 184 -11.50 -2.81 -10.37
N GLY A 185 -11.47 -4.03 -9.85
CA GLY A 185 -11.09 -5.23 -10.58
C GLY A 185 -9.60 -5.54 -10.59
N ASN A 186 -8.77 -4.86 -9.77
CA ASN A 186 -7.37 -5.22 -9.63
C ASN A 186 -7.23 -6.51 -8.85
N GLU A 187 -6.52 -7.49 -9.41
CA GLU A 187 -6.31 -8.79 -8.77
C GLU A 187 -5.31 -8.70 -7.62
N PHE A 188 -5.65 -9.38 -6.52
CA PHE A 188 -4.80 -9.63 -5.38
C PHE A 188 -5.09 -11.02 -4.79
N CYS A 189 -4.23 -11.50 -3.90
CA CYS A 189 -4.41 -12.80 -3.25
C CYS A 189 -4.56 -12.63 -1.75
N LEU A 190 -5.35 -13.51 -1.14
CA LEU A 190 -5.30 -13.81 0.29
C LEU A 190 -4.45 -15.07 0.47
N ASP A 191 -3.40 -14.98 1.33
CA ASP A 191 -2.38 -16.00 1.52
C ASP A 191 -2.04 -16.24 3.01
#